data_8fed7a1693eeab052ac47fdfb374fa13
#
_entry.id   8fed7a1693eeab052ac47fdfb374fa13
#
_cell.length_a   1.000
_cell.length_b   1.000
_cell.length_c   1.000
_cell.angle_alpha   90.00
_cell.angle_beta   90.00
_cell.angle_gamma   90.00
#
_symmetry.space_group_name_H-M   'P 1'
#
loop_
_entity.id
_entity.type
_entity.pdbx_description
1 polymer ?
#
loop_
_entity_poly.entity_id
_entity_poly.type
_entity_poly.pdbx_seq_one_letter_code
_entity_poly.pdbx_strand_id
1 'polypeptide(L)'
;MNKLITGVLLATLFSACSEELSQTRPYVLTTATTGGTFYPVGVAIATITHAQLASSQGISLTAISSAGSLENLKLLRDNQAQFAILQGPFGAWSWTGEGPVSSPQTHLRSVSALWKNVEHFVLLTELTTNKNMSDLNSLDGHRYVLGARNSGAEQTGRFILDTLGIDYEEKFNLAYMGYGPTSNAIQDGNIVGMNIPAGAPVSAITR
;
A
#
# COMPACT_ATOMS: atom_id res chain seq x y z
N MET A 1 -10.69 -3.23 73.64
CA MET A 1 -9.52 -3.65 72.87
C MET A 1 -9.86 -4.49 71.61
N ASN A 2 -11.14 -4.88 71.40
CA ASN A 2 -11.53 -5.78 70.31
C ASN A 2 -12.14 -5.06 69.04
N LYS A 3 -12.32 -3.73 69.08
CA LYS A 3 -12.88 -2.98 67.93
C LYS A 3 -11.83 -2.38 66.96
N LEU A 4 -10.55 -2.33 67.38
CA LEU A 4 -9.46 -1.84 66.53
C LEU A 4 -8.86 -2.93 65.60
N ILE A 5 -9.00 -4.20 65.93
CA ILE A 5 -8.44 -5.30 65.16
C ILE A 5 -9.31 -5.63 63.94
N THR A 6 -10.63 -5.40 64.02
CA THR A 6 -11.55 -5.71 62.90
C THR A 6 -11.44 -4.69 61.74
N GLY A 7 -11.00 -3.44 62.02
CA GLY A 7 -10.82 -2.42 61.00
C GLY A 7 -9.57 -2.61 60.11
N VAL A 8 -8.54 -3.23 60.62
CA VAL A 8 -7.29 -3.44 59.90
C VAL A 8 -7.39 -4.62 58.92
N LEU A 9 -8.22 -5.64 59.23
CA LEU A 9 -8.37 -6.82 58.38
C LEU A 9 -9.23 -6.55 57.11
N LEU A 10 -10.06 -5.51 57.10
CA LEU A 10 -10.92 -5.16 55.97
C LEU A 10 -10.22 -4.26 54.95
N ALA A 11 -9.12 -3.60 55.31
CA ALA A 11 -8.36 -2.70 54.47
C ALA A 11 -7.35 -3.46 53.53
N THR A 12 -7.04 -4.71 53.82
CA THR A 12 -6.06 -5.49 53.01
C THR A 12 -6.67 -6.27 51.88
N LEU A 13 -8.00 -6.27 51.72
CA LEU A 13 -8.67 -7.02 50.62
C LEU A 13 -8.90 -6.20 49.35
N PHE A 14 -8.55 -4.92 49.33
CA PHE A 14 -8.69 -4.08 48.13
C PHE A 14 -7.43 -3.93 47.27
N SER A 15 -6.32 -4.60 47.61
CA SER A 15 -5.03 -4.50 46.89
C SER A 15 -4.77 -5.58 45.85
N ALA A 16 -5.76 -6.39 45.50
CA ALA A 16 -5.51 -7.59 44.67
C ALA A 16 -6.33 -7.61 43.36
N CYS A 17 -6.43 -6.48 42.66
CA CYS A 17 -6.85 -6.48 41.23
C CYS A 17 -6.40 -5.18 40.56
N SER A 18 -5.09 -4.94 40.49
CA SER A 18 -4.56 -4.20 39.36
C SER A 18 -4.09 -5.24 38.36
N GLU A 19 -5.01 -5.73 37.53
CA GLU A 19 -4.66 -6.21 36.22
C GLU A 19 -3.97 -5.03 35.54
N GLU A 20 -2.64 -5.08 35.45
CA GLU A 20 -1.91 -4.22 34.51
C GLU A 20 -2.51 -4.50 33.14
N LEU A 21 -3.45 -3.66 32.72
CA LEU A 21 -3.88 -3.58 31.35
C LEU A 21 -2.61 -3.34 30.54
N SER A 22 -2.07 -4.42 29.99
CA SER A 22 -0.92 -4.37 29.10
C SER A 22 -1.21 -3.26 28.07
N GLN A 23 -0.49 -2.14 28.18
CA GLN A 23 -0.69 -1.01 27.27
C GLN A 23 -0.42 -1.52 25.87
N THR A 24 -1.49 -1.70 25.10
CA THR A 24 -1.41 -2.09 23.70
C THR A 24 -0.64 -1.03 22.93
N ARG A 25 0.44 -1.43 22.25
CA ARG A 25 1.21 -0.56 21.34
C ARG A 25 0.61 -0.68 19.95
N PRO A 26 -0.17 0.31 19.51
CA PRO A 26 -0.74 0.29 18.18
C PRO A 26 0.31 0.71 17.15
N TYR A 27 0.38 -0.05 16.07
CA TYR A 27 1.18 0.26 14.88
C TYR A 27 0.29 0.30 13.65
N VAL A 28 0.69 1.09 12.67
CA VAL A 28 0.01 1.21 11.38
C VAL A 28 0.91 0.68 10.27
N LEU A 29 0.35 -0.21 9.45
CA LEU A 29 0.91 -0.69 8.19
C LEU A 29 0.15 -0.07 7.03
N THR A 30 0.78 0.85 6.31
CA THR A 30 0.19 1.43 5.10
C THR A 30 0.45 0.54 3.89
N THR A 31 -0.54 0.40 3.01
CA THR A 31 -0.56 -0.58 1.92
C THR A 31 -0.74 0.08 0.55
N ALA A 32 -1.88 -0.12 -0.12
CA ALA A 32 -2.27 0.54 -1.36
C ALA A 32 -3.79 0.42 -1.56
N THR A 33 -4.25 0.60 -2.81
CA THR A 33 -5.67 0.47 -3.18
C THR A 33 -6.15 -0.98 -3.01
N THR A 34 -7.41 -1.15 -2.64
CA THR A 34 -8.00 -2.46 -2.28
C THR A 34 -8.04 -3.49 -3.40
N GLY A 35 -7.99 -3.05 -4.67
CA GLY A 35 -7.97 -3.94 -5.85
C GLY A 35 -6.59 -4.52 -6.19
N GLY A 36 -5.53 -4.12 -5.47
CA GLY A 36 -4.15 -4.61 -5.64
C GLY A 36 -3.76 -5.68 -4.61
N THR A 37 -2.53 -6.14 -4.69
CA THR A 37 -1.98 -7.19 -3.81
C THR A 37 -1.57 -6.66 -2.44
N PHE A 38 -1.12 -5.40 -2.33
CA PHE A 38 -0.59 -4.83 -1.08
C PHE A 38 -1.62 -4.84 0.05
N TYR A 39 -2.85 -4.44 -0.24
CA TYR A 39 -3.89 -4.32 0.78
C TYR A 39 -4.26 -5.68 1.41
N PRO A 40 -4.67 -6.72 0.66
CA PRO A 40 -5.03 -8.00 1.25
C PRO A 40 -3.85 -8.67 1.98
N VAL A 41 -2.62 -8.53 1.47
CA VAL A 41 -1.44 -9.05 2.17
C VAL A 41 -1.19 -8.27 3.46
N GLY A 42 -1.30 -6.95 3.43
CA GLY A 42 -1.17 -6.12 4.64
C GLY A 42 -2.21 -6.47 5.71
N VAL A 43 -3.46 -6.70 5.30
CA VAL A 43 -4.53 -7.17 6.20
C VAL A 43 -4.18 -8.53 6.81
N ALA A 44 -3.67 -9.47 6.01
CA ALA A 44 -3.25 -10.79 6.52
C ALA A 44 -2.09 -10.66 7.54
N ILE A 45 -1.08 -9.84 7.24
CA ILE A 45 0.04 -9.57 8.16
C ILE A 45 -0.49 -8.95 9.46
N ALA A 46 -1.36 -7.95 9.38
CA ALA A 46 -1.94 -7.29 10.55
C ALA A 46 -2.75 -8.28 11.41
N THR A 47 -3.56 -9.12 10.76
CA THR A 47 -4.37 -10.15 11.45
C THR A 47 -3.51 -11.16 12.19
N ILE A 48 -2.47 -11.68 11.53
CA ILE A 48 -1.54 -12.64 12.15
C ILE A 48 -0.77 -11.99 13.29
N THR A 49 -0.28 -10.75 13.11
CA THR A 49 0.41 -9.99 14.15
C THR A 49 -0.49 -9.80 15.38
N HIS A 50 -1.73 -9.40 15.16
CA HIS A 50 -2.69 -9.23 16.25
C HIS A 50 -2.94 -10.56 16.99
N ALA A 51 -3.21 -11.64 16.25
CA ALA A 51 -3.48 -12.96 16.84
C ALA A 51 -2.31 -13.51 17.65
N GLN A 52 -1.08 -13.25 17.26
CA GLN A 52 0.12 -13.79 17.90
C GLN A 52 0.71 -12.90 19.00
N LEU A 53 0.59 -11.58 18.85
CA LEU A 53 1.35 -10.64 19.66
C LEU A 53 0.48 -9.73 20.56
N ALA A 54 -0.83 -9.60 20.29
CA ALA A 54 -1.66 -8.68 21.06
C ALA A 54 -1.75 -9.07 22.54
N SER A 55 -2.03 -10.35 22.84
CA SER A 55 -2.15 -10.82 24.21
C SER A 55 -0.80 -11.05 24.91
N SER A 56 0.22 -11.48 24.16
CA SER A 56 1.52 -11.87 24.74
C SER A 56 2.50 -10.71 24.89
N GLN A 57 2.43 -9.70 24.01
CA GLN A 57 3.38 -8.59 23.96
C GLN A 57 2.72 -7.20 23.93
N GLY A 58 1.40 -7.13 23.92
CA GLY A 58 0.66 -5.88 23.78
C GLY A 58 0.87 -5.19 22.43
N ILE A 59 1.22 -5.92 21.36
CA ILE A 59 1.46 -5.36 20.03
C ILE A 59 0.23 -5.55 19.16
N SER A 60 -0.28 -4.45 18.60
CA SER A 60 -1.38 -4.46 17.63
C SER A 60 -0.93 -3.78 16.34
N LEU A 61 -1.21 -4.39 15.20
CA LEU A 61 -0.94 -3.83 13.88
C LEU A 61 -2.25 -3.66 13.11
N THR A 62 -2.46 -2.48 12.54
CA THR A 62 -3.63 -2.17 11.70
C THR A 62 -3.16 -1.87 10.28
N ALA A 63 -3.72 -2.58 9.30
CA ALA A 63 -3.48 -2.29 7.89
C ALA A 63 -4.44 -1.20 7.40
N ILE A 64 -3.89 -0.19 6.73
CA ILE A 64 -4.67 0.89 6.11
C ILE A 64 -4.44 0.92 4.60
N SER A 65 -5.47 1.29 3.84
CA SER A 65 -5.34 1.56 2.41
C SER A 65 -4.68 2.93 2.18
N SER A 66 -4.04 3.08 1.02
CA SER A 66 -3.43 4.32 0.55
C SER A 66 -3.46 4.36 -0.99
N ALA A 67 -2.91 5.40 -1.60
CA ALA A 67 -2.66 5.40 -3.04
C ALA A 67 -1.53 4.42 -3.44
N GLY A 68 -0.57 4.14 -2.55
CA GLY A 68 0.55 3.23 -2.77
C GLY A 68 1.91 3.83 -2.39
N SER A 69 3.00 3.34 -3.02
CA SER A 69 4.37 3.51 -2.54
C SER A 69 4.80 4.95 -2.26
N LEU A 70 4.45 5.92 -3.11
CA LEU A 70 4.86 7.32 -2.90
C LEU A 70 4.13 7.95 -1.69
N GLU A 71 2.81 7.72 -1.57
CA GLU A 71 2.05 8.15 -0.40
C GLU A 71 2.55 7.45 0.87
N ASN A 72 2.88 6.16 0.78
CA ASN A 72 3.39 5.38 1.91
C ASN A 72 4.69 5.96 2.46
N LEU A 73 5.61 6.40 1.61
CA LEU A 73 6.84 7.09 2.03
C LEU A 73 6.54 8.39 2.75
N LYS A 74 5.50 9.12 2.33
CA LYS A 74 5.06 10.33 3.03
C LYS A 74 4.48 9.99 4.41
N LEU A 75 3.63 8.98 4.50
CA LEU A 75 3.04 8.54 5.78
C LEU A 75 4.10 8.07 6.77
N LEU A 76 5.15 7.36 6.31
CA LEU A 76 6.31 6.98 7.13
C LEU A 76 7.09 8.22 7.61
N ARG A 77 7.39 9.15 6.70
CA ARG A 77 8.12 10.39 7.02
C ARG A 77 7.39 11.24 8.06
N ASP A 78 6.07 11.36 7.90
CA ASP A 78 5.21 12.16 8.75
C ASP A 78 4.78 11.42 10.04
N ASN A 79 5.38 10.23 10.29
CA ASN A 79 5.10 9.32 11.42
C ASN A 79 3.61 8.95 11.58
N GLN A 80 2.87 8.95 10.47
CA GLN A 80 1.46 8.53 10.42
C GLN A 80 1.33 7.01 10.21
N ALA A 81 2.40 6.35 9.81
CA ALA A 81 2.54 4.90 9.77
C ALA A 81 3.95 4.49 10.24
N GLN A 82 4.09 3.32 10.82
CA GLN A 82 5.36 2.77 11.27
C GLN A 82 5.89 1.70 10.31
N PHE A 83 4.99 1.11 9.53
CA PHE A 83 5.31 0.11 8.52
C PHE A 83 4.65 0.46 7.19
N ALA A 84 5.28 0.05 6.09
CA ALA A 84 4.74 0.25 4.75
C ALA A 84 5.10 -0.91 3.82
N ILE A 85 4.20 -1.26 2.92
CA ILE A 85 4.53 -2.08 1.75
C ILE A 85 4.91 -1.12 0.62
N LEU A 86 6.09 -1.32 0.04
CA LEU A 86 6.65 -0.49 -1.02
C LEU A 86 7.08 -1.34 -2.21
N GLN A 87 6.98 -0.80 -3.41
CA GLN A 87 7.71 -1.32 -4.56
C GLN A 87 9.22 -1.11 -4.35
N GLY A 88 10.05 -2.03 -4.83
CA GLY A 88 11.50 -1.99 -4.67
C GLY A 88 12.17 -0.66 -5.07
N PRO A 89 11.85 -0.08 -6.24
CA PRO A 89 12.42 1.21 -6.66
C PRO A 89 12.18 2.33 -5.63
N PHE A 90 11.01 2.36 -4.97
CA PHE A 90 10.71 3.37 -3.95
C PHE A 90 11.57 3.22 -2.69
N GLY A 91 11.95 1.99 -2.34
CA GLY A 91 12.93 1.75 -1.28
C GLY A 91 14.31 2.35 -1.62
N ALA A 92 14.79 2.14 -2.84
CA ALA A 92 16.04 2.69 -3.32
C ALA A 92 15.98 4.24 -3.41
N TRP A 93 14.98 4.79 -4.08
CA TRP A 93 14.79 6.24 -4.22
C TRP A 93 14.60 6.95 -2.87
N SER A 94 13.96 6.28 -1.91
CA SER A 94 13.85 6.86 -0.56
C SER A 94 15.18 6.95 0.16
N TRP A 95 16.12 6.05 -0.14
CA TRP A 95 17.46 6.08 0.45
C TRP A 95 18.34 7.18 -0.19
N THR A 96 18.28 7.32 -1.51
CA THR A 96 19.13 8.28 -2.26
C THR A 96 18.52 9.67 -2.38
N GLY A 97 17.20 9.80 -2.29
CA GLY A 97 16.46 11.06 -2.56
C GLY A 97 16.30 11.32 -4.06
N GLU A 98 16.28 10.26 -4.88
CA GLU A 98 16.14 10.32 -6.33
C GLU A 98 14.72 10.02 -6.81
N GLY A 99 14.52 10.10 -8.12
CA GLY A 99 13.23 9.83 -8.77
C GLY A 99 12.12 10.73 -8.22
N PRO A 100 10.94 10.18 -7.91
CA PRO A 100 9.83 10.97 -7.35
C PRO A 100 9.99 11.32 -5.86
N VAL A 101 11.08 10.89 -5.22
CA VAL A 101 11.37 11.15 -3.80
C VAL A 101 12.33 12.32 -3.68
N SER A 102 11.85 13.48 -3.31
CA SER A 102 12.60 14.74 -3.33
C SER A 102 13.65 14.90 -2.22
N SER A 103 13.67 14.01 -1.22
CA SER A 103 14.64 14.06 -0.14
C SER A 103 14.90 12.68 0.48
N PRO A 104 16.16 12.35 0.83
CA PRO A 104 16.51 11.07 1.44
C PRO A 104 15.78 10.82 2.76
N GLN A 105 15.36 9.57 2.96
CA GLN A 105 14.74 9.07 4.19
C GLN A 105 15.62 7.95 4.79
N THR A 106 16.84 8.28 5.15
CA THR A 106 17.88 7.32 5.57
C THR A 106 17.58 6.61 6.90
N HIS A 107 16.53 7.03 7.62
CA HIS A 107 16.04 6.37 8.83
C HIS A 107 15.23 5.10 8.53
N LEU A 108 14.72 4.93 7.30
CA LEU A 108 13.94 3.75 6.92
C LEU A 108 14.80 2.49 6.93
N ARG A 109 14.17 1.35 7.24
CA ARG A 109 14.81 0.03 7.22
C ARG A 109 13.92 -0.97 6.50
N SER A 110 14.54 -1.81 5.68
CA SER A 110 13.86 -2.95 5.07
C SER A 110 13.68 -4.06 6.12
N VAL A 111 12.45 -4.55 6.26
CA VAL A 111 12.12 -5.67 7.13
C VAL A 111 12.21 -6.98 6.35
N SER A 112 11.59 -7.05 5.18
CA SER A 112 11.56 -8.24 4.33
C SER A 112 11.22 -7.89 2.89
N ALA A 113 11.65 -8.73 1.95
CA ALA A 113 11.09 -8.79 0.60
C ALA A 113 9.93 -9.79 0.58
N LEU A 114 8.75 -9.38 0.12
CA LEU A 114 7.55 -10.20 0.19
C LEU A 114 7.31 -11.03 -1.09
N TRP A 115 7.31 -10.40 -2.28
CA TRP A 115 7.14 -11.08 -3.57
C TRP A 115 7.73 -10.24 -4.71
N LYS A 116 7.81 -10.85 -5.91
CA LYS A 116 8.12 -10.12 -7.14
C LYS A 116 6.90 -9.33 -7.59
N ASN A 117 7.03 -8.01 -7.67
CA ASN A 117 6.00 -7.14 -8.21
C ASN A 117 6.18 -7.05 -9.72
N VAL A 118 5.12 -7.32 -10.49
CA VAL A 118 5.15 -7.33 -11.96
C VAL A 118 4.37 -6.13 -12.47
N GLU A 119 4.94 -5.41 -13.44
CA GLU A 119 4.21 -4.36 -14.15
C GLU A 119 3.30 -4.99 -15.20
N HIS A 120 2.01 -4.72 -15.12
CA HIS A 120 1.02 -5.17 -16.08
C HIS A 120 0.48 -3.95 -16.83
N PHE A 121 0.87 -3.79 -18.09
CA PHE A 121 0.24 -2.84 -19.01
C PHE A 121 -0.93 -3.54 -19.69
N VAL A 122 -2.13 -3.25 -19.25
CA VAL A 122 -3.39 -3.83 -19.76
C VAL A 122 -3.96 -2.93 -20.81
N LEU A 123 -4.43 -3.52 -21.93
CA LEU A 123 -5.05 -2.81 -23.04
C LEU A 123 -6.20 -3.64 -23.60
N LEU A 124 -7.28 -3.00 -24.05
CA LEU A 124 -8.36 -3.68 -24.76
C LEU A 124 -7.80 -4.39 -26.00
N THR A 125 -8.21 -5.64 -26.23
CA THR A 125 -7.66 -6.49 -27.27
C THR A 125 -7.84 -5.91 -28.67
N GLU A 126 -8.94 -5.22 -28.92
CA GLU A 126 -9.20 -4.55 -30.21
C GLU A 126 -8.25 -3.40 -30.55
N LEU A 127 -7.54 -2.88 -29.55
CA LEU A 127 -6.51 -1.83 -29.73
C LEU A 127 -5.09 -2.44 -29.82
N THR A 128 -4.95 -3.75 -29.80
CA THR A 128 -3.65 -4.42 -29.90
C THR A 128 -3.41 -4.91 -31.33
N THR A 129 -2.28 -4.52 -31.92
CA THR A 129 -1.84 -4.95 -33.24
C THR A 129 -0.61 -5.85 -33.15
N ASN A 130 0.41 -5.39 -32.43
CA ASN A 130 1.70 -6.05 -32.30
C ASN A 130 1.78 -6.94 -31.05
N LYS A 131 0.83 -6.82 -30.13
CA LYS A 131 0.77 -7.51 -28.83
C LYS A 131 2.02 -7.29 -27.97
N ASN A 132 2.53 -6.08 -27.99
CA ASN A 132 3.65 -5.63 -27.17
C ASN A 132 3.50 -4.15 -26.80
N MET A 133 4.47 -3.58 -26.08
CA MET A 133 4.41 -2.21 -25.56
C MET A 133 4.30 -1.13 -26.65
N SER A 134 4.69 -1.43 -27.90
CA SER A 134 4.54 -0.46 -29.01
C SER A 134 3.08 -0.12 -29.34
N ASP A 135 2.13 -0.98 -28.98
CA ASP A 135 0.70 -0.73 -29.20
C ASP A 135 0.21 0.47 -28.40
N LEU A 136 0.88 0.83 -27.31
CA LEU A 136 0.59 2.03 -26.53
C LEU A 136 0.83 3.34 -27.32
N ASN A 137 1.66 3.30 -28.37
CA ASN A 137 1.88 4.47 -29.24
C ASN A 137 0.64 4.85 -30.08
N SER A 138 -0.33 3.96 -30.22
CA SER A 138 -1.55 4.15 -31.01
C SER A 138 -2.76 4.59 -30.18
N LEU A 139 -2.56 4.97 -28.91
CA LEU A 139 -3.64 5.35 -27.99
C LEU A 139 -3.99 6.85 -28.02
N ASP A 140 -3.75 7.54 -29.14
CA ASP A 140 -3.97 8.99 -29.25
C ASP A 140 -5.40 9.39 -28.81
N GLY A 141 -5.48 10.21 -27.77
CA GLY A 141 -6.73 10.71 -27.20
C GLY A 141 -7.55 9.71 -26.38
N HIS A 142 -7.15 8.43 -26.33
CA HIS A 142 -7.83 7.44 -25.50
C HIS A 142 -7.57 7.63 -24.02
N ARG A 143 -8.59 7.33 -23.21
CA ARG A 143 -8.46 7.41 -21.75
C ARG A 143 -7.70 6.18 -21.22
N TYR A 144 -6.56 6.44 -20.57
CA TYR A 144 -5.69 5.42 -19.97
C TYR A 144 -5.38 5.76 -18.51
N VAL A 145 -5.21 4.75 -17.65
CA VAL A 145 -4.91 4.93 -16.22
C VAL A 145 -3.53 4.40 -15.90
N LEU A 146 -2.61 5.26 -15.49
CA LEU A 146 -1.30 4.85 -14.97
C LEU A 146 -1.35 4.47 -13.48
N GLY A 147 -2.44 4.77 -12.78
CA GLY A 147 -2.66 4.51 -11.37
C GLY A 147 -3.37 5.67 -10.67
N ALA A 148 -3.53 5.55 -9.36
CA ALA A 148 -3.98 6.69 -8.55
C ALA A 148 -2.88 7.76 -8.47
N ARG A 149 -3.25 9.03 -8.26
CA ARG A 149 -2.26 10.11 -8.05
C ARG A 149 -1.37 9.80 -6.85
N ASN A 150 -0.07 10.06 -6.98
CA ASN A 150 0.96 9.77 -5.97
C ASN A 150 1.10 8.29 -5.62
N SER A 151 0.63 7.40 -6.51
CA SER A 151 0.84 5.96 -6.36
C SER A 151 2.19 5.52 -6.91
N GLY A 152 2.64 4.35 -6.47
CA GLY A 152 3.77 3.68 -7.12
C GLY A 152 3.49 3.33 -8.57
N ALA A 153 2.24 2.94 -8.90
CA ALA A 153 1.82 2.62 -10.26
C ALA A 153 1.96 3.81 -11.21
N GLU A 154 1.50 4.99 -10.80
CA GLU A 154 1.66 6.21 -11.60
C GLU A 154 3.14 6.49 -11.89
N GLN A 155 3.98 6.45 -10.86
CA GLN A 155 5.39 6.84 -11.00
C GLN A 155 6.20 5.81 -11.78
N THR A 156 6.02 4.50 -11.53
CA THR A 156 6.71 3.47 -12.31
C THR A 156 6.19 3.38 -13.74
N GLY A 157 4.89 3.57 -13.95
CA GLY A 157 4.31 3.65 -15.29
C GLY A 157 4.91 4.78 -16.11
N ARG A 158 4.99 6.00 -15.56
CA ARG A 158 5.65 7.15 -16.20
C ARG A 158 7.12 6.84 -16.52
N PHE A 159 7.87 6.39 -15.53
CA PHE A 159 9.28 6.04 -15.71
C PHE A 159 9.52 5.02 -16.83
N ILE A 160 8.67 3.98 -16.92
CA ILE A 160 8.79 2.96 -17.97
C ILE A 160 8.44 3.54 -19.36
N LEU A 161 7.35 4.30 -19.46
CA LEU A 161 6.94 4.90 -20.74
C LEU A 161 7.96 5.92 -21.23
N ASP A 162 8.51 6.78 -20.36
CA ASP A 162 9.60 7.70 -20.67
C ASP A 162 10.83 6.94 -21.19
N THR A 163 11.21 5.85 -20.52
CA THR A 163 12.35 5.02 -20.91
C THR A 163 12.17 4.37 -22.29
N LEU A 164 10.92 4.03 -22.64
CA LEU A 164 10.55 3.47 -23.94
C LEU A 164 10.34 4.54 -25.02
N GLY A 165 10.44 5.82 -24.69
CA GLY A 165 10.18 6.92 -25.61
C GLY A 165 8.71 7.06 -26.03
N ILE A 166 7.78 6.61 -25.17
CA ILE A 166 6.33 6.74 -25.40
C ILE A 166 5.86 8.02 -24.75
N ASP A 167 5.45 9.00 -25.56
CA ASP A 167 4.92 10.28 -25.09
C ASP A 167 3.47 10.15 -24.62
N TYR A 168 3.32 9.64 -23.41
CA TYR A 168 2.02 9.39 -22.80
C TYR A 168 1.29 10.70 -22.40
N GLU A 169 2.01 11.80 -22.21
CA GLU A 169 1.39 13.09 -21.83
C GLU A 169 0.68 13.72 -23.02
N GLU A 170 1.25 13.61 -24.20
CA GLU A 170 0.63 14.11 -25.44
C GLU A 170 -0.41 13.12 -25.98
N LYS A 171 -0.12 11.80 -25.89
CA LYS A 171 -0.93 10.75 -26.53
C LYS A 171 -2.15 10.35 -25.72
N PHE A 172 -2.02 10.24 -24.40
CA PHE A 172 -3.09 9.69 -23.57
C PHE A 172 -3.95 10.78 -22.95
N ASN A 173 -5.26 10.53 -22.90
CA ASN A 173 -6.12 11.25 -21.97
C ASN A 173 -6.01 10.58 -20.58
N LEU A 174 -5.01 11.02 -19.78
CA LEU A 174 -4.70 10.36 -18.50
C LEU A 174 -5.83 10.55 -17.49
N ALA A 175 -6.29 9.42 -16.93
CA ALA A 175 -7.18 9.37 -15.78
C ALA A 175 -6.45 8.76 -14.59
N TYR A 176 -6.89 9.10 -13.37
CA TYR A 176 -6.22 8.71 -12.13
C TYR A 176 -7.20 8.03 -11.19
N MET A 177 -7.07 6.73 -11.06
CA MET A 177 -7.98 5.90 -10.26
C MET A 177 -7.22 4.73 -9.63
N GLY A 178 -7.78 4.17 -8.54
CA GLY A 178 -7.31 2.90 -7.99
C GLY A 178 -7.71 1.72 -8.88
N TYR A 179 -7.10 0.57 -8.68
CA TYR A 179 -7.22 -0.59 -9.59
C TYR A 179 -8.65 -1.13 -9.74
N GLY A 180 -9.39 -1.27 -8.64
CA GLY A 180 -10.77 -1.74 -8.69
C GLY A 180 -11.69 -0.84 -9.52
N PRO A 181 -11.80 0.46 -9.21
CA PRO A 181 -12.55 1.42 -10.03
C PRO A 181 -12.10 1.46 -11.49
N THR A 182 -10.79 1.34 -11.77
CA THR A 182 -10.30 1.32 -13.16
C THR A 182 -10.77 0.07 -13.90
N SER A 183 -10.71 -1.10 -13.26
CA SER A 183 -11.21 -2.36 -13.85
C SER A 183 -12.70 -2.25 -14.22
N ASN A 184 -13.52 -1.68 -13.34
CA ASN A 184 -14.93 -1.45 -13.64
C ASN A 184 -15.09 -0.47 -14.83
N ALA A 185 -14.32 0.63 -14.84
CA ALA A 185 -14.38 1.61 -15.93
C ALA A 185 -13.93 1.05 -17.30
N ILE A 186 -13.03 0.06 -17.33
CA ILE A 186 -12.67 -0.68 -18.55
C ILE A 186 -13.85 -1.54 -19.00
N GLN A 187 -14.50 -2.28 -18.10
CA GLN A 187 -15.69 -3.09 -18.42
C GLN A 187 -16.85 -2.23 -18.94
N ASP A 188 -17.00 -1.01 -18.43
CA ASP A 188 -18.01 -0.04 -18.86
C ASP A 188 -17.64 0.70 -20.18
N GLY A 189 -16.47 0.42 -20.77
CA GLY A 189 -15.99 1.06 -22.00
C GLY A 189 -15.52 2.52 -21.83
N ASN A 190 -15.32 2.98 -20.60
CA ASN A 190 -14.91 4.36 -20.30
C ASN A 190 -13.38 4.55 -20.30
N ILE A 191 -12.61 3.47 -20.17
CA ILE A 191 -11.15 3.43 -20.12
C ILE A 191 -10.68 2.29 -21.05
N VAL A 192 -9.63 2.50 -21.81
CA VAL A 192 -9.12 1.48 -22.73
C VAL A 192 -8.02 0.61 -22.16
N GLY A 193 -7.43 1.01 -21.04
CA GLY A 193 -6.36 0.24 -20.41
C GLY A 193 -5.80 0.89 -19.16
N MET A 194 -4.88 0.18 -18.51
CA MET A 194 -4.28 0.62 -17.26
C MET A 194 -2.90 0.01 -17.03
N ASN A 195 -2.09 0.66 -16.18
CA ASN A 195 -0.90 0.07 -15.59
C ASN A 195 -1.20 -0.41 -14.17
N ILE A 196 -0.84 -1.67 -13.87
CA ILE A 196 -0.97 -2.26 -12.53
C ILE A 196 0.33 -2.98 -12.15
N PRO A 197 1.22 -2.35 -11.37
CA PRO A 197 2.28 -3.07 -10.65
C PRO A 197 1.70 -3.86 -9.47
N ALA A 198 1.74 -5.17 -9.55
CA ALA A 198 1.20 -6.05 -8.52
C ALA A 198 1.83 -7.45 -8.54
N GLY A 199 1.57 -8.23 -7.48
CA GLY A 199 1.80 -9.67 -7.53
C GLY A 199 0.74 -10.35 -8.41
N ALA A 200 1.12 -11.41 -9.13
CA ALA A 200 0.19 -12.17 -9.96
C ALA A 200 -0.34 -13.41 -9.18
N PRO A 201 -1.65 -13.77 -9.33
CA PRO A 201 -2.71 -13.07 -10.07
C PRO A 201 -3.19 -11.80 -9.38
N VAL A 202 -3.77 -10.86 -10.16
CA VAL A 202 -4.31 -9.60 -9.68
C VAL A 202 -5.83 -9.58 -9.86
N SER A 203 -6.57 -9.37 -8.78
CA SER A 203 -8.04 -9.41 -8.81
C SER A 203 -8.65 -8.36 -9.75
N ALA A 204 -8.01 -7.22 -9.94
CA ALA A 204 -8.47 -6.18 -10.86
C ALA A 204 -8.29 -6.56 -12.35
N ILE A 205 -7.48 -7.57 -12.68
CA ILE A 205 -7.27 -8.06 -14.06
C ILE A 205 -8.11 -9.32 -14.32
N THR A 206 -8.34 -10.15 -13.30
CA THR A 206 -8.98 -11.47 -13.44
C THR A 206 -10.50 -11.47 -13.26
N ARG A 207 -11.11 -10.30 -13.20
CA ARG A 207 -12.56 -10.11 -13.07
C ARG A 207 -13.30 -10.30 -14.38
#